data_3636b1697bb042c9b27375d0dc4a3abb
#
_entry.id   3636b1697bb042c9b27375d0dc4a3abb
#
_cell.length_a   1.000
_cell.length_b   1.000
_cell.length_c   1.000
_cell.angle_alpha   90.00
_cell.angle_beta   90.00
_cell.angle_gamma   90.00
#
_symmetry.space_group_name_H-M   'P 1'
#
loop_
_entity.id
_entity.type
_entity.pdbx_description
1 polymer ?
#
loop_
_entity_poly.entity_id
_entity_poly.type
_entity_poly.pdbx_seq_one_letter_code
_entity_poly.pdbx_strand_id
1 'polypeptide(L)'
;MKKVLGRYGNDRGHWVGDGFPVRSLFSYDAVGKHVSPFLLLDYAGPHNFEPTEKRRGVGQHPHRGFETVTIVYDGEVEHRDSTGQGGVIGPGDVQWMTAGGGILHEEFHSPAFARTGGPFRMVQLWVNLPSRDKMTRPGYQSILNADIPTVSLPDNAGTARIIAGAMDGSKGPASTFTPINVWDVRLNRDAETTLDLPEGHTAIVVVLSGHVTVNGDQPAGSAEALLLDRQGDSVTLSADADSVLLVLTGEPIDEPIVGYGPFVMNSEDEIRQAITDFNSGRFGDIPAP
;
A
#
# COMPACT_ATOMS: atom_id res chain seq x y z
N MET A 1 -23.71 -8.39 0.13
CA MET A 1 -22.31 -8.64 -0.28
C MET A 1 -21.94 -7.75 -1.46
N LYS A 2 -20.72 -7.24 -1.50
CA LYS A 2 -20.17 -6.45 -2.63
C LYS A 2 -19.86 -7.36 -3.81
N LYS A 3 -20.38 -7.04 -5.01
CA LYS A 3 -20.14 -7.81 -6.23
C LYS A 3 -18.68 -7.64 -6.69
N VAL A 4 -18.03 -8.71 -7.19
CA VAL A 4 -16.75 -8.61 -7.85
C VAL A 4 -16.92 -7.99 -9.24
N LEU A 5 -16.22 -6.90 -9.53
CA LEU A 5 -16.24 -6.17 -10.79
C LEU A 5 -15.14 -6.64 -11.74
N GLY A 6 -14.01 -7.06 -11.19
CA GLY A 6 -12.88 -7.52 -11.97
C GLY A 6 -11.77 -8.10 -11.11
N ARG A 7 -10.95 -8.94 -11.73
CA ARG A 7 -9.73 -9.50 -11.18
C ARG A 7 -8.55 -8.99 -11.99
N TYR A 8 -7.54 -8.52 -11.30
CA TYR A 8 -6.34 -7.92 -11.85
C TYR A 8 -5.13 -8.66 -11.31
N GLY A 9 -4.18 -8.93 -12.15
CA GLY A 9 -2.90 -9.53 -11.82
C GLY A 9 -1.90 -9.12 -12.89
N ASN A 10 -0.63 -9.23 -12.59
CA ASN A 10 0.43 -8.92 -13.53
C ASN A 10 1.56 -9.94 -13.42
N ASP A 11 1.68 -10.79 -14.43
CA ASP A 11 2.76 -11.78 -14.50
C ASP A 11 4.11 -11.15 -14.89
N ARG A 12 4.09 -9.90 -15.38
CA ARG A 12 5.28 -9.18 -15.77
C ARG A 12 5.75 -8.29 -14.61
N GLY A 13 6.84 -8.71 -13.97
CA GLY A 13 7.53 -7.88 -12.99
C GLY A 13 8.44 -6.85 -13.66
N HIS A 14 8.74 -5.79 -12.92
CA HIS A 14 9.79 -4.84 -13.24
C HIS A 14 10.56 -4.47 -11.98
N TRP A 15 11.68 -3.80 -12.13
CA TRP A 15 12.47 -3.34 -11.00
C TRP A 15 12.23 -1.85 -10.75
N VAL A 16 12.02 -1.51 -9.48
CA VAL A 16 12.10 -0.13 -8.99
C VAL A 16 13.47 0.02 -8.32
N GLY A 17 14.34 0.82 -8.93
CA GLY A 17 15.76 0.79 -8.61
C GLY A 17 16.38 -0.59 -8.83
N ASP A 18 17.30 -0.99 -7.95
CA ASP A 18 17.91 -2.31 -7.92
C ASP A 18 17.54 -3.12 -6.65
N GLY A 19 16.61 -2.60 -5.86
CA GLY A 19 16.16 -3.18 -4.58
C GLY A 19 14.76 -3.80 -4.60
N PHE A 20 13.88 -3.40 -5.53
CA PHE A 20 12.46 -3.74 -5.45
C PHE A 20 11.94 -4.41 -6.73
N PRO A 21 11.88 -5.76 -6.78
CA PRO A 21 11.28 -6.51 -7.89
C PRO A 21 9.76 -6.52 -7.74
N VAL A 22 9.06 -5.61 -8.40
CA VAL A 22 7.63 -5.39 -8.21
C VAL A 22 6.77 -5.91 -9.34
N ARG A 23 5.52 -6.24 -9.00
CA ARG A 23 4.39 -6.44 -9.91
C ARG A 23 3.31 -5.44 -9.54
N SER A 24 2.94 -4.57 -10.46
CA SER A 24 1.82 -3.65 -10.24
C SER A 24 0.51 -4.40 -10.38
N LEU A 25 -0.24 -4.53 -9.30
CA LEU A 25 -1.50 -5.29 -9.29
C LEU A 25 -2.68 -4.41 -9.74
N PHE A 26 -2.63 -3.13 -9.44
CA PHE A 26 -3.54 -2.13 -10.02
C PHE A 26 -2.87 -0.75 -10.04
N SER A 27 -3.38 0.12 -10.92
CA SER A 27 -2.97 1.51 -11.03
C SER A 27 -4.15 2.35 -11.52
N TYR A 28 -4.21 3.61 -11.08
CA TYR A 28 -5.24 4.55 -11.54
C TYR A 28 -5.20 4.78 -13.06
N ASP A 29 -4.06 4.60 -13.71
CA ASP A 29 -3.92 4.68 -15.16
C ASP A 29 -4.67 3.54 -15.87
N ALA A 30 -4.75 2.36 -15.26
CA ALA A 30 -5.40 1.19 -15.83
C ALA A 30 -6.88 1.09 -15.46
N VAL A 31 -7.23 1.37 -14.20
CA VAL A 31 -8.58 1.15 -13.67
C VAL A 31 -9.26 2.46 -13.25
N GLY A 32 -8.59 3.59 -13.41
CA GLY A 32 -9.15 4.92 -13.21
C GLY A 32 -9.72 5.14 -11.81
N LYS A 33 -10.83 5.88 -11.75
CA LYS A 33 -11.50 6.22 -10.50
C LYS A 33 -12.11 5.03 -9.74
N HIS A 34 -12.15 3.85 -10.34
CA HIS A 34 -12.75 2.67 -9.69
C HIS A 34 -11.98 2.20 -8.47
N VAL A 35 -10.69 2.52 -8.36
CA VAL A 35 -9.85 2.22 -7.19
C VAL A 35 -9.72 3.36 -6.20
N SER A 36 -10.25 4.57 -6.51
CA SER A 36 -10.22 5.73 -5.60
C SER A 36 -10.78 5.38 -4.23
N PRO A 37 -10.10 5.75 -3.11
CA PRO A 37 -9.00 6.70 -3.00
C PRO A 37 -7.60 6.10 -3.23
N PHE A 38 -7.51 4.81 -3.56
CA PHE A 38 -6.22 4.20 -3.87
C PHE A 38 -5.78 4.55 -5.29
N LEU A 39 -4.47 4.66 -5.51
CA LEU A 39 -3.91 5.03 -6.80
C LEU A 39 -3.14 3.89 -7.45
N LEU A 40 -2.36 3.17 -6.66
CA LEU A 40 -1.47 2.12 -7.15
C LEU A 40 -1.18 1.12 -6.03
N LEU A 41 -1.00 -0.13 -6.38
CA LEU A 41 -0.41 -1.13 -5.51
C LEU A 41 0.63 -1.93 -6.27
N ASP A 42 1.88 -1.81 -5.81
CA ASP A 42 3.00 -2.63 -6.21
C ASP A 42 3.28 -3.69 -5.15
N TYR A 43 3.36 -4.94 -5.57
CA TYR A 43 3.75 -6.06 -4.74
C TYR A 43 5.16 -6.51 -5.09
N ALA A 44 6.11 -6.25 -4.20
CA ALA A 44 7.51 -6.63 -4.37
C ALA A 44 7.77 -8.03 -3.80
N GLY A 45 8.35 -8.87 -4.61
CA GLY A 45 8.67 -10.25 -4.24
C GLY A 45 7.51 -11.25 -4.43
N PRO A 46 7.60 -12.46 -3.82
CA PRO A 46 8.75 -12.93 -3.05
C PRO A 46 10.03 -13.03 -3.88
N HIS A 47 11.15 -12.57 -3.32
CA HIS A 47 12.48 -12.63 -3.94
C HIS A 47 13.52 -12.95 -2.86
N ASN A 48 14.55 -13.72 -3.20
CA ASN A 48 15.65 -14.00 -2.26
C ASN A 48 16.88 -13.23 -2.71
N PHE A 49 17.36 -12.31 -1.87
CA PHE A 49 18.54 -11.52 -2.13
C PHE A 49 19.80 -12.19 -1.58
N GLU A 50 20.85 -12.20 -2.38
CA GLU A 50 22.17 -12.57 -1.91
C GLU A 50 22.78 -11.47 -1.05
N PRO A 51 23.59 -11.82 -0.02
CA PRO A 51 24.33 -10.87 0.78
C PRO A 51 25.18 -9.92 -0.07
N THR A 52 25.24 -8.65 0.33
CA THR A 52 26.04 -7.64 -0.38
C THR A 52 26.41 -6.47 0.53
N GLU A 53 27.55 -5.84 0.23
CA GLU A 53 27.94 -4.54 0.80
C GLU A 53 27.39 -3.36 -0.03
N LYS A 54 26.80 -3.64 -1.18
CA LYS A 54 26.20 -2.59 -2.01
C LYS A 54 24.85 -2.17 -1.44
N ARG A 55 24.60 -0.88 -1.39
CA ARG A 55 23.31 -0.29 -1.08
C ARG A 55 22.36 -0.53 -2.24
N ARG A 56 21.33 -1.37 -2.04
CA ARG A 56 20.28 -1.67 -3.03
C ARG A 56 19.01 -0.95 -2.67
N GLY A 57 18.35 -0.37 -3.65
CA GLY A 57 17.10 0.35 -3.45
C GLY A 57 16.83 1.34 -4.56
N VAL A 58 16.11 2.40 -4.23
CA VAL A 58 15.82 3.52 -5.11
C VAL A 58 16.35 4.81 -4.49
N GLY A 59 17.19 5.52 -5.24
CA GLY A 59 17.78 6.79 -4.83
C GLY A 59 16.74 7.92 -4.74
N GLN A 60 17.22 9.11 -4.42
CA GLN A 60 16.37 10.28 -4.24
C GLN A 60 15.41 10.50 -5.41
N HIS A 61 14.13 10.57 -5.07
CA HIS A 61 13.07 10.89 -6.02
C HIS A 61 11.95 11.68 -5.32
N PRO A 62 11.19 12.49 -6.07
CA PRO A 62 10.14 13.33 -5.50
C PRO A 62 8.80 12.62 -5.45
N HIS A 63 7.88 13.12 -4.59
CA HIS A 63 6.45 12.86 -4.68
C HIS A 63 5.66 14.12 -4.32
N ARG A 64 4.44 14.26 -4.89
CA ARG A 64 3.48 15.32 -4.52
C ARG A 64 2.04 14.86 -4.72
N GLY A 65 1.17 15.24 -3.76
CA GLY A 65 -0.29 15.17 -3.90
C GLY A 65 -0.93 13.88 -3.43
N PHE A 66 -0.17 12.97 -2.81
CA PHE A 66 -0.65 11.69 -2.33
C PHE A 66 0.21 11.17 -1.17
N GLU A 67 -0.09 9.97 -0.71
CA GLU A 67 0.65 9.27 0.34
C GLU A 67 1.21 7.96 -0.19
N THR A 68 2.40 7.56 0.29
CA THR A 68 2.98 6.23 0.05
C THR A 68 2.94 5.41 1.33
N VAL A 69 2.49 4.17 1.23
CA VAL A 69 2.40 3.24 2.36
C VAL A 69 3.22 2.00 2.03
N THR A 70 4.26 1.74 2.81
CA THR A 70 5.11 0.56 2.67
C THR A 70 4.80 -0.42 3.78
N ILE A 71 4.40 -1.65 3.44
CA ILE A 71 4.10 -2.74 4.37
C ILE A 71 5.14 -3.83 4.14
N VAL A 72 5.99 -4.12 5.12
CA VAL A 72 7.03 -5.13 5.00
C VAL A 72 6.53 -6.47 5.53
N TYR A 73 6.71 -7.53 4.76
CA TYR A 73 6.40 -8.92 5.14
C TYR A 73 7.68 -9.73 5.41
N ASP A 74 8.72 -9.53 4.60
CA ASP A 74 10.04 -10.17 4.76
C ASP A 74 11.12 -9.17 4.35
N GLY A 75 12.27 -9.20 5.01
CA GLY A 75 13.38 -8.28 4.78
C GLY A 75 13.23 -6.98 5.56
N GLU A 76 13.99 -5.96 5.20
CA GLU A 76 13.98 -4.65 5.86
C GLU A 76 14.18 -3.54 4.84
N VAL A 77 13.47 -2.43 5.04
CA VAL A 77 13.55 -1.20 4.24
C VAL A 77 13.98 -0.03 5.11
N GLU A 78 15.01 0.69 4.67
CA GLU A 78 15.45 1.98 5.24
C GLU A 78 14.91 3.12 4.40
N HIS A 79 14.25 4.07 5.03
CA HIS A 79 13.72 5.29 4.42
C HIS A 79 14.39 6.53 4.99
N ARG A 80 14.62 7.53 4.13
CA ARG A 80 15.02 8.89 4.52
C ARG A 80 14.35 9.90 3.62
N ASP A 81 13.97 11.05 4.16
CA ASP A 81 13.29 12.08 3.42
C ASP A 81 13.77 13.52 3.71
N SER A 82 13.31 14.47 2.89
CA SER A 82 13.70 15.88 2.98
C SER A 82 13.07 16.63 4.16
N THR A 83 12.19 16.00 4.93
CA THR A 83 11.72 16.56 6.21
C THR A 83 12.66 16.24 7.37
N GLY A 84 13.69 15.42 7.13
CA GLY A 84 14.59 14.88 8.13
C GLY A 84 14.02 13.67 8.88
N GLN A 85 12.90 13.14 8.44
CA GLN A 85 12.30 11.92 8.98
C GLN A 85 12.88 10.69 8.28
N GLY A 86 12.71 9.53 8.91
CA GLY A 86 13.16 8.28 8.37
C GLY A 86 13.28 7.20 9.42
N GLY A 87 13.75 6.04 9.00
CA GLY A 87 13.96 4.88 9.87
C GLY A 87 14.06 3.59 9.09
N VAL A 88 14.21 2.51 9.81
CA VAL A 88 14.18 1.14 9.28
C VAL A 88 12.88 0.48 9.72
N ILE A 89 12.20 -0.13 8.77
CA ILE A 89 11.02 -0.97 9.02
C ILE A 89 11.33 -2.42 8.60
N GLY A 90 10.89 -3.35 9.43
CA GLY A 90 11.05 -4.80 9.25
C GLY A 90 9.72 -5.54 9.15
N PRO A 91 9.74 -6.88 9.23
CA PRO A 91 8.54 -7.69 9.05
C PRO A 91 7.39 -7.32 9.99
N GLY A 92 6.26 -6.94 9.41
CA GLY A 92 5.06 -6.50 10.11
C GLY A 92 4.98 -5.01 10.37
N ASP A 93 6.07 -4.26 10.22
CA ASP A 93 6.06 -2.80 10.35
C ASP A 93 5.47 -2.14 9.09
N VAL A 94 5.01 -0.91 9.28
CA VAL A 94 4.45 -0.07 8.22
C VAL A 94 5.05 1.32 8.27
N GLN A 95 5.40 1.83 7.11
CA GLN A 95 5.77 3.22 6.89
C GLN A 95 4.63 3.91 6.15
N TRP A 96 4.20 5.05 6.64
CA TRP A 96 3.16 5.86 6.01
C TRP A 96 3.70 7.28 5.82
N MET A 97 4.04 7.62 4.59
CA MET A 97 4.57 8.93 4.23
C MET A 97 3.53 9.75 3.49
N THR A 98 3.21 10.92 4.01
CA THR A 98 2.40 11.92 3.32
C THR A 98 3.32 12.81 2.49
N ALA A 99 3.24 12.72 1.15
CA ALA A 99 4.02 13.61 0.29
C ALA A 99 3.45 15.02 0.25
N GLY A 100 2.13 15.15 0.30
CA GLY A 100 1.44 16.45 0.38
C GLY A 100 1.95 17.46 -0.65
N GLY A 101 2.39 18.63 -0.21
CA GLY A 101 2.90 19.71 -1.04
C GLY A 101 4.24 19.47 -1.73
N GLY A 102 4.89 18.34 -1.44
CA GLY A 102 6.12 17.91 -2.09
C GLY A 102 7.19 17.45 -1.10
N ILE A 103 7.80 16.30 -1.38
CA ILE A 103 8.85 15.67 -0.60
C ILE A 103 9.87 15.02 -1.53
N LEU A 104 11.13 14.97 -1.11
CA LEU A 104 12.14 14.06 -1.63
C LEU A 104 12.32 12.91 -0.66
N HIS A 105 12.42 11.70 -1.15
CA HIS A 105 12.79 10.56 -0.33
C HIS A 105 13.67 9.55 -1.07
N GLU A 106 14.24 8.64 -0.32
CA GLU A 106 14.99 7.49 -0.81
C GLU A 106 14.65 6.26 0.02
N GLU A 107 14.61 5.11 -0.63
CA GLU A 107 14.31 3.83 0.01
C GLU A 107 15.35 2.79 -0.39
N PHE A 108 15.94 2.14 0.61
CA PHE A 108 16.97 1.11 0.41
C PHE A 108 16.72 -0.10 1.31
N HIS A 109 17.29 -1.22 0.97
CA HIS A 109 17.45 -2.29 1.95
C HIS A 109 18.23 -1.76 3.14
N SER A 110 17.84 -2.17 4.36
CA SER A 110 18.64 -1.78 5.53
C SER A 110 20.07 -2.33 5.41
N PRO A 111 21.05 -1.67 6.04
CA PRO A 111 22.42 -2.21 6.06
C PRO A 111 22.51 -3.61 6.68
N ALA A 112 21.64 -3.94 7.64
CA ALA A 112 21.58 -5.25 8.26
C ALA A 112 21.09 -6.30 7.27
N PHE A 113 19.96 -6.06 6.62
CA PHE A 113 19.41 -6.96 5.60
C PHE A 113 20.32 -7.10 4.39
N ALA A 114 20.95 -6.02 3.92
CA ALA A 114 21.87 -6.08 2.80
C ALA A 114 23.05 -7.05 3.08
N ARG A 115 23.61 -7.01 4.29
CA ARG A 115 24.73 -7.90 4.70
C ARG A 115 24.33 -9.36 4.86
N THR A 116 23.10 -9.64 5.29
CA THR A 116 22.65 -11.03 5.52
C THR A 116 21.99 -11.63 4.29
N GLY A 117 21.39 -10.80 3.43
CA GLY A 117 20.49 -11.27 2.38
C GLY A 117 19.26 -11.96 2.95
N GLY A 118 18.57 -12.71 2.11
CA GLY A 118 17.42 -13.51 2.51
C GLY A 118 16.13 -13.13 1.76
N PRO A 119 14.99 -13.65 2.20
CA PRO A 119 13.71 -13.38 1.58
C PRO A 119 13.33 -11.90 1.72
N PHE A 120 12.72 -11.36 0.66
CA PHE A 120 12.20 -10.01 0.62
C PHE A 120 10.79 -10.01 0.06
N ARG A 121 9.90 -9.33 0.75
CA ARG A 121 8.50 -9.19 0.34
C ARG A 121 7.89 -7.95 0.99
N MET A 122 7.36 -7.05 0.19
CA MET A 122 6.66 -5.86 0.66
C MET A 122 5.54 -5.44 -0.30
N VAL A 123 4.67 -4.59 0.19
CA VAL A 123 3.67 -3.86 -0.59
C VAL A 123 3.99 -2.38 -0.55
N GLN A 124 3.93 -1.73 -1.71
CA GLN A 124 3.88 -0.28 -1.85
C GLN A 124 2.48 0.11 -2.31
N LEU A 125 1.74 0.81 -1.46
CA LEU A 125 0.40 1.31 -1.75
C LEU A 125 0.45 2.84 -1.87
N TRP A 126 -0.14 3.40 -2.92
CA TRP A 126 -0.36 4.83 -3.04
C TRP A 126 -1.80 5.18 -2.69
N VAL A 127 -1.97 6.15 -1.78
CA VAL A 127 -3.26 6.64 -1.32
C VAL A 127 -3.41 8.11 -1.74
N ASN A 128 -4.47 8.43 -2.45
CA ASN A 128 -4.72 9.78 -2.94
C ASN A 128 -5.13 10.73 -1.79
N LEU A 129 -4.82 12.01 -1.96
CA LEU A 129 -5.33 13.08 -1.12
C LEU A 129 -6.43 13.85 -1.87
N PRO A 130 -7.51 14.27 -1.20
CA PRO A 130 -8.46 15.20 -1.78
C PRO A 130 -7.80 16.55 -2.07
N SER A 131 -8.34 17.33 -2.98
CA SER A 131 -7.78 18.60 -3.45
C SER A 131 -7.43 19.56 -2.30
N ARG A 132 -8.27 19.61 -1.27
CA ARG A 132 -8.07 20.46 -0.09
C ARG A 132 -6.82 20.08 0.71
N ASP A 133 -6.35 18.84 0.61
CA ASP A 133 -5.23 18.29 1.40
C ASP A 133 -3.97 18.01 0.55
N LYS A 134 -4.05 18.14 -0.81
CA LYS A 134 -2.91 17.85 -1.70
C LYS A 134 -1.67 18.69 -1.44
N MET A 135 -1.84 19.89 -0.91
CA MET A 135 -0.74 20.79 -0.57
C MET A 135 -0.45 20.83 0.93
N THR A 136 -0.91 19.83 1.69
CA THR A 136 -0.58 19.73 3.11
C THR A 136 0.91 19.56 3.34
N ARG A 137 1.37 19.87 4.54
CA ARG A 137 2.78 19.66 4.92
C ARG A 137 3.14 18.17 4.82
N PRO A 138 4.29 17.84 4.23
CA PRO A 138 4.80 16.47 4.25
C PRO A 138 4.94 15.92 5.67
N GLY A 139 4.68 14.62 5.82
CA GLY A 139 4.71 13.95 7.11
C GLY A 139 5.09 12.48 6.99
N TYR A 140 5.46 11.89 8.14
CA TYR A 140 5.91 10.51 8.22
C TYR A 140 5.34 9.85 9.47
N GLN A 141 4.82 8.63 9.33
CA GLN A 141 4.36 7.79 10.43
C GLN A 141 5.14 6.48 10.38
N SER A 142 5.92 6.21 11.41
CA SER A 142 6.52 4.89 11.65
C SER A 142 5.55 4.10 12.52
N ILE A 143 4.98 3.04 11.99
CA ILE A 143 3.98 2.21 12.66
C ILE A 143 4.61 0.84 12.88
N LEU A 144 4.97 0.56 14.11
CA LEU A 144 5.59 -0.71 14.45
C LEU A 144 4.55 -1.84 14.52
N ASN A 145 4.96 -3.04 14.19
CA ASN A 145 4.11 -4.23 14.26
C ASN A 145 3.43 -4.39 15.64
N ALA A 146 4.14 -4.04 16.72
CA ALA A 146 3.62 -4.12 18.08
C ALA A 146 2.47 -3.12 18.36
N ASP A 147 2.37 -2.04 17.59
CA ASP A 147 1.35 -1.00 17.76
C ASP A 147 0.09 -1.28 16.92
N ILE A 148 0.14 -2.30 16.04
CA ILE A 148 -0.98 -2.66 15.16
C ILE A 148 -1.86 -3.68 15.87
N PRO A 149 -3.11 -3.34 16.23
CA PRO A 149 -4.01 -4.27 16.89
C PRO A 149 -4.38 -5.43 15.96
N THR A 150 -4.51 -6.61 16.54
CA THR A 150 -4.91 -7.84 15.85
C THR A 150 -6.26 -8.30 16.37
N VAL A 151 -7.19 -8.53 15.45
CA VAL A 151 -8.53 -9.06 15.71
C VAL A 151 -8.57 -10.53 15.27
N SER A 152 -9.11 -11.41 16.11
CA SER A 152 -9.38 -12.80 15.74
C SER A 152 -10.65 -12.86 14.90
N LEU A 153 -10.59 -13.54 13.76
CA LEU A 153 -11.77 -13.76 12.92
C LEU A 153 -12.67 -14.85 13.50
N PRO A 154 -14.00 -14.81 13.27
CA PRO A 154 -14.94 -15.82 13.73
C PRO A 154 -14.51 -17.25 13.35
N ASP A 155 -14.98 -18.23 14.13
CA ASP A 155 -14.79 -19.67 13.86
C ASP A 155 -13.33 -20.10 13.67
N ASN A 156 -12.41 -19.35 14.30
CA ASN A 156 -10.96 -19.56 14.16
C ASN A 156 -10.49 -19.48 12.69
N ALA A 157 -11.18 -18.69 11.87
CA ALA A 157 -10.85 -18.56 10.46
C ALA A 157 -9.48 -17.88 10.21
N GLY A 158 -8.95 -17.17 11.21
CA GLY A 158 -7.66 -16.49 11.11
C GLY A 158 -7.61 -15.21 11.93
N THR A 159 -6.84 -14.24 11.46
CA THR A 159 -6.65 -12.95 12.13
C THR A 159 -6.62 -11.79 11.12
N ALA A 160 -6.98 -10.60 11.58
CA ALA A 160 -6.83 -9.35 10.84
C ALA A 160 -6.02 -8.36 11.68
N ARG A 161 -4.94 -7.83 11.14
CA ARG A 161 -4.17 -6.71 11.70
C ARG A 161 -4.74 -5.41 11.12
N ILE A 162 -5.10 -4.49 11.99
CA ILE A 162 -5.79 -3.25 11.61
C ILE A 162 -4.75 -2.14 11.49
N ILE A 163 -4.23 -1.92 10.30
CA ILE A 163 -3.21 -0.89 10.03
C ILE A 163 -3.85 0.50 10.03
N ALA A 164 -4.95 0.65 9.31
CA ALA A 164 -5.74 1.88 9.24
C ALA A 164 -7.23 1.56 9.33
N GLY A 165 -8.02 2.52 9.80
CA GLY A 165 -9.46 2.38 9.96
C GLY A 165 -9.83 1.58 11.21
N ALA A 166 -10.89 0.78 11.15
CA ALA A 166 -11.38 0.01 12.29
C ALA A 166 -12.04 -1.31 11.88
N MET A 167 -12.02 -2.29 12.78
CA MET A 167 -12.74 -3.57 12.68
C MET A 167 -13.09 -4.02 14.11
N ASP A 168 -14.34 -4.42 14.35
CA ASP A 168 -14.82 -4.99 15.63
C ASP A 168 -14.41 -4.15 16.86
N GLY A 169 -14.51 -2.82 16.76
CA GLY A 169 -14.15 -1.89 17.84
C GLY A 169 -12.65 -1.63 18.00
N SER A 170 -11.79 -2.37 17.31
CA SER A 170 -10.35 -2.12 17.25
C SER A 170 -10.03 -1.08 16.20
N LYS A 171 -9.19 -0.08 16.53
CA LYS A 171 -8.79 1.01 15.63
C LYS A 171 -7.32 0.91 15.31
N GLY A 172 -6.99 1.00 14.02
CA GLY A 172 -5.61 1.05 13.53
C GLY A 172 -4.90 2.35 13.91
N PRO A 173 -3.56 2.30 14.07
CA PRO A 173 -2.76 3.44 14.48
C PRO A 173 -2.55 4.51 13.41
N ALA A 174 -2.70 4.17 12.12
CA ALA A 174 -2.48 5.12 11.03
C ALA A 174 -3.48 6.27 11.06
N SER A 175 -2.97 7.50 10.97
CA SER A 175 -3.78 8.70 10.72
C SER A 175 -3.99 8.87 9.23
N THR A 176 -5.23 9.08 8.79
CA THR A 176 -5.61 9.17 7.37
C THR A 176 -6.40 10.45 7.10
N PHE A 177 -6.33 10.99 5.88
CA PHE A 177 -7.04 12.20 5.47
C PHE A 177 -8.50 11.94 5.08
N THR A 178 -8.79 10.73 4.64
CA THR A 178 -10.14 10.28 4.28
C THR A 178 -10.45 8.96 5.00
N PRO A 179 -11.74 8.60 5.15
CA PRO A 179 -12.11 7.31 5.72
C PRO A 179 -11.62 6.16 4.84
N ILE A 180 -10.61 5.43 5.31
CA ILE A 180 -10.09 4.21 4.68
C ILE A 180 -9.83 3.14 5.71
N ASN A 181 -9.90 1.88 5.27
CA ASN A 181 -9.41 0.75 6.02
C ASN A 181 -8.27 0.07 5.24
N VAL A 182 -7.24 -0.31 5.95
CA VAL A 182 -6.14 -1.15 5.46
C VAL A 182 -5.98 -2.27 6.46
N TRP A 183 -6.44 -3.47 6.10
CA TRP A 183 -6.41 -4.65 6.96
C TRP A 183 -5.51 -5.71 6.35
N ASP A 184 -4.52 -6.17 7.11
CA ASP A 184 -3.64 -7.30 6.77
C ASP A 184 -4.26 -8.57 7.37
N VAL A 185 -4.88 -9.37 6.51
CA VAL A 185 -5.69 -10.53 6.89
C VAL A 185 -4.92 -11.82 6.63
N ARG A 186 -4.91 -12.70 7.62
CA ARG A 186 -4.36 -14.05 7.51
C ARG A 186 -5.48 -15.05 7.70
N LEU A 187 -5.77 -15.83 6.65
CA LEU A 187 -6.77 -16.90 6.69
C LEU A 187 -6.08 -18.25 6.82
N ASN A 188 -6.61 -19.06 7.71
CA ASN A 188 -6.19 -20.44 7.86
C ASN A 188 -6.71 -21.28 6.67
N ARG A 189 -6.00 -22.36 6.35
CA ARG A 189 -6.45 -23.34 5.37
C ARG A 189 -7.84 -23.88 5.74
N ASP A 190 -8.68 -24.08 4.72
CA ASP A 190 -10.05 -24.60 4.81
C ASP A 190 -11.00 -23.72 5.66
N ALA A 191 -10.62 -22.46 5.88
CA ALA A 191 -11.44 -21.51 6.61
C ALA A 191 -12.30 -20.65 5.68
N GLU A 192 -13.44 -20.23 6.20
CA GLU A 192 -14.32 -19.24 5.59
C GLU A 192 -14.65 -18.14 6.59
N THR A 193 -14.72 -16.91 6.14
CA THR A 193 -15.13 -15.76 6.94
C THR A 193 -15.86 -14.74 6.10
N THR A 194 -16.78 -14.01 6.73
CA THR A 194 -17.41 -12.84 6.10
C THR A 194 -16.95 -11.59 6.84
N LEU A 195 -16.43 -10.63 6.09
CA LEU A 195 -16.00 -9.34 6.61
C LEU A 195 -17.04 -8.28 6.29
N ASP A 196 -17.44 -7.51 7.28
CA ASP A 196 -18.28 -6.33 7.09
C ASP A 196 -17.45 -5.20 6.48
N LEU A 197 -17.95 -4.62 5.40
CA LEU A 197 -17.30 -3.53 4.66
C LEU A 197 -18.23 -2.33 4.58
N PRO A 198 -17.74 -1.09 4.67
CA PRO A 198 -18.58 0.09 4.53
C PRO A 198 -19.29 0.13 3.17
N GLU A 199 -20.60 0.32 3.17
CA GLU A 199 -21.37 0.58 1.95
C GLU A 199 -20.94 1.91 1.32
N GLY A 200 -20.90 1.99 0.01
CA GLY A 200 -20.44 3.17 -0.73
C GLY A 200 -18.91 3.25 -0.89
N HIS A 201 -18.14 2.54 -0.08
CA HIS A 201 -16.70 2.50 -0.21
C HIS A 201 -16.25 1.65 -1.41
N THR A 202 -15.22 2.10 -2.11
CA THR A 202 -14.38 1.23 -2.92
C THR A 202 -13.84 0.12 -2.02
N ALA A 203 -13.82 -1.11 -2.52
CA ALA A 203 -13.25 -2.23 -1.79
C ALA A 203 -12.38 -3.08 -2.73
N ILE A 204 -11.21 -3.49 -2.25
CA ILE A 204 -10.24 -4.29 -3.00
C ILE A 204 -9.73 -5.40 -2.07
N VAL A 205 -9.78 -6.64 -2.54
CA VAL A 205 -9.13 -7.79 -1.89
C VAL A 205 -7.87 -8.11 -2.69
N VAL A 206 -6.71 -8.02 -2.05
CA VAL A 206 -5.41 -8.34 -2.65
C VAL A 206 -4.89 -9.62 -2.04
N VAL A 207 -4.66 -10.64 -2.86
CA VAL A 207 -4.07 -11.91 -2.42
C VAL A 207 -2.56 -11.81 -2.58
N LEU A 208 -1.83 -11.75 -1.47
CA LEU A 208 -0.36 -11.67 -1.47
C LEU A 208 0.26 -13.07 -1.54
N SER A 209 -0.32 -14.03 -0.84
CA SER A 209 0.07 -15.44 -0.91
C SER A 209 -1.12 -16.35 -0.58
N GLY A 210 -1.05 -17.60 -1.04
CA GLY A 210 -2.13 -18.57 -0.90
C GLY A 210 -3.14 -18.47 -2.05
N HIS A 211 -4.35 -18.95 -1.79
CA HIS A 211 -5.43 -18.99 -2.75
C HIS A 211 -6.77 -18.85 -2.02
N VAL A 212 -7.63 -17.99 -2.52
CA VAL A 212 -8.96 -17.76 -1.93
C VAL A 212 -10.05 -17.73 -2.99
N THR A 213 -11.26 -18.06 -2.57
CA THR A 213 -12.48 -17.83 -3.35
C THR A 213 -13.26 -16.70 -2.70
N VAL A 214 -13.54 -15.65 -3.45
CA VAL A 214 -14.32 -14.49 -3.00
C VAL A 214 -15.77 -14.69 -3.38
N ASN A 215 -16.69 -14.50 -2.43
CA ASN A 215 -18.14 -14.64 -2.57
C ASN A 215 -18.59 -15.99 -3.17
N GLY A 216 -17.82 -17.06 -2.96
CA GLY A 216 -18.16 -18.43 -3.33
C GLY A 216 -17.89 -18.83 -4.78
N ASP A 217 -17.58 -17.88 -5.68
CA ASP A 217 -17.44 -18.16 -7.12
C ASP A 217 -16.28 -17.44 -7.84
N GLN A 218 -15.55 -16.57 -7.14
CA GLN A 218 -14.47 -15.78 -7.74
C GLN A 218 -13.10 -16.19 -7.14
N PRO A 219 -12.40 -17.15 -7.76
CA PRO A 219 -11.09 -17.59 -7.28
C PRO A 219 -10.02 -16.54 -7.58
N ALA A 220 -9.07 -16.39 -6.64
CA ALA A 220 -7.88 -15.57 -6.79
C ALA A 220 -6.68 -16.21 -6.10
N GLY A 221 -5.53 -16.15 -6.76
CA GLY A 221 -4.25 -16.66 -6.29
C GLY A 221 -3.27 -15.56 -5.93
N SER A 222 -2.05 -15.99 -5.60
CA SER A 222 -0.99 -15.06 -5.20
C SER A 222 -0.72 -13.99 -6.25
N ALA A 223 -0.57 -12.75 -5.80
CA ALA A 223 -0.36 -11.54 -6.59
C ALA A 223 -1.53 -11.22 -7.53
N GLU A 224 -2.74 -11.42 -7.06
CA GLU A 224 -3.96 -10.98 -7.72
C GLU A 224 -4.76 -10.03 -6.82
N ALA A 225 -5.45 -9.07 -7.43
CA ALA A 225 -6.36 -8.13 -6.78
C ALA A 225 -7.76 -8.26 -7.36
N LEU A 226 -8.78 -8.31 -6.50
CA LEU A 226 -10.19 -8.29 -6.90
C LEU A 226 -10.78 -6.95 -6.50
N LEU A 227 -11.29 -6.22 -7.49
CA LEU A 227 -12.04 -4.99 -7.29
C LEU A 227 -13.50 -5.34 -7.06
N LEU A 228 -14.08 -4.83 -5.98
CA LEU A 228 -15.47 -5.03 -5.61
C LEU A 228 -16.31 -3.77 -5.89
N ASP A 229 -17.60 -3.98 -6.04
CA ASP A 229 -18.58 -2.90 -6.20
C ASP A 229 -18.66 -2.03 -4.91
N ARG A 230 -18.98 -0.77 -5.08
CA ARG A 230 -19.29 0.13 -3.96
C ARG A 230 -20.60 -0.25 -3.26
N GLN A 231 -21.54 -0.86 -3.97
CA GLN A 231 -22.79 -1.36 -3.42
C GLN A 231 -22.57 -2.65 -2.63
N GLY A 232 -23.31 -2.79 -1.53
CA GLY A 232 -23.20 -3.89 -0.58
C GLY A 232 -22.27 -3.54 0.58
N ASP A 233 -22.30 -4.38 1.58
CA ASP A 233 -21.79 -4.14 2.92
C ASP A 233 -20.87 -5.24 3.45
N SER A 234 -20.55 -6.25 2.63
CA SER A 234 -19.76 -7.40 3.09
C SER A 234 -19.03 -8.10 1.94
N VAL A 235 -18.04 -8.92 2.29
CA VAL A 235 -17.35 -9.86 1.41
C VAL A 235 -17.14 -11.17 2.15
N THR A 236 -17.40 -12.31 1.49
CA THR A 236 -17.08 -13.64 2.01
C THR A 236 -15.78 -14.12 1.36
N LEU A 237 -14.87 -14.64 2.16
CA LEU A 237 -13.56 -15.13 1.78
C LEU A 237 -13.42 -16.59 2.26
N SER A 238 -13.20 -17.52 1.33
CA SER A 238 -12.91 -18.93 1.65
C SER A 238 -11.50 -19.26 1.17
N ALA A 239 -10.67 -19.84 2.02
CA ALA A 239 -9.28 -20.18 1.71
C ALA A 239 -9.09 -21.69 1.63
N ASP A 240 -8.47 -22.21 0.56
CA ASP A 240 -8.07 -23.62 0.44
C ASP A 240 -6.62 -23.89 0.87
N ALA A 241 -5.89 -22.83 1.20
CA ALA A 241 -4.53 -22.83 1.74
C ALA A 241 -4.37 -21.68 2.72
N ASP A 242 -3.35 -21.77 3.61
CA ASP A 242 -2.96 -20.62 4.43
C ASP A 242 -2.69 -19.42 3.53
N SER A 243 -3.41 -18.32 3.76
CA SER A 243 -3.44 -17.18 2.84
C SER A 243 -3.17 -15.87 3.55
N VAL A 244 -2.45 -14.98 2.89
CA VAL A 244 -2.17 -13.61 3.33
C VAL A 244 -2.80 -12.64 2.35
N LEU A 245 -3.66 -11.78 2.86
CA LEU A 245 -4.45 -10.84 2.07
C LEU A 245 -4.27 -9.41 2.59
N LEU A 246 -4.44 -8.43 1.71
CA LEU A 246 -4.80 -7.07 2.10
C LEU A 246 -6.25 -6.82 1.71
N VAL A 247 -7.05 -6.36 2.65
CA VAL A 247 -8.39 -5.85 2.41
C VAL A 247 -8.35 -4.33 2.54
N LEU A 248 -8.58 -3.65 1.42
CA LEU A 248 -8.55 -2.21 1.32
C LEU A 248 -9.97 -1.70 1.11
N THR A 249 -10.43 -0.75 1.93
CA THR A 249 -11.66 -0.01 1.64
C THR A 249 -11.44 1.48 1.79
N GLY A 250 -12.17 2.30 1.03
CA GLY A 250 -12.04 3.74 1.16
C GLY A 250 -13.22 4.50 0.57
N GLU A 251 -13.57 5.60 1.24
CA GLU A 251 -14.52 6.56 0.68
C GLU A 251 -13.93 7.14 -0.61
N PRO A 252 -14.64 7.02 -1.75
CA PRO A 252 -14.13 7.52 -3.02
C PRO A 252 -13.91 9.03 -2.99
N ILE A 253 -12.76 9.47 -3.50
CA ILE A 253 -12.51 10.87 -3.80
C ILE A 253 -13.01 11.11 -5.22
N ASP A 254 -14.17 11.71 -5.36
CA ASP A 254 -14.83 11.99 -6.64
C ASP A 254 -14.29 13.31 -7.26
N GLU A 255 -12.97 13.43 -7.36
CA GLU A 255 -12.25 14.55 -7.96
C GLU A 255 -11.42 14.07 -9.16
N PRO A 256 -11.02 14.97 -10.08
CA PRO A 256 -10.12 14.62 -11.16
C PRO A 256 -8.79 14.07 -10.64
N ILE A 257 -8.26 13.04 -11.30
CA ILE A 257 -6.95 12.48 -11.03
C ILE A 257 -6.10 12.75 -12.27
N VAL A 258 -5.09 13.62 -12.12
CA VAL A 258 -4.14 13.93 -13.17
C VAL A 258 -2.75 13.57 -12.66
N GLY A 259 -2.12 12.57 -13.28
CA GLY A 259 -0.82 12.07 -12.88
C GLY A 259 0.25 12.31 -13.94
N TYR A 260 1.47 12.55 -13.50
CA TYR A 260 2.66 12.54 -14.34
C TYR A 260 3.86 12.08 -13.52
N GLY A 261 4.30 10.85 -13.77
CA GLY A 261 5.38 10.24 -13.00
C GLY A 261 5.07 10.22 -11.49
N PRO A 262 5.91 10.89 -10.67
CA PRO A 262 5.78 10.86 -9.21
C PRO A 262 4.81 11.92 -8.64
N PHE A 263 4.02 12.57 -9.47
CA PHE A 263 3.08 13.61 -9.08
C PHE A 263 1.66 13.24 -9.44
N VAL A 264 0.73 13.38 -8.48
CA VAL A 264 -0.71 13.14 -8.70
C VAL A 264 -1.49 14.31 -8.14
N MET A 265 -2.05 15.11 -9.04
CA MET A 265 -2.78 16.34 -8.74
C MET A 265 -4.20 16.29 -9.32
N ASN A 266 -4.91 17.43 -9.35
CA ASN A 266 -6.26 17.53 -9.91
C ASN A 266 -6.31 18.17 -11.30
N SER A 267 -5.21 18.81 -11.74
CA SER A 267 -5.12 19.47 -13.05
C SER A 267 -3.70 19.41 -13.64
N GLU A 268 -3.61 19.59 -14.96
CA GLU A 268 -2.32 19.69 -15.63
C GLU A 268 -1.50 20.93 -15.21
N ASP A 269 -2.18 22.03 -14.85
CA ASP A 269 -1.50 23.23 -14.35
C ASP A 269 -0.79 22.95 -13.02
N GLU A 270 -1.44 22.20 -12.13
CA GLU A 270 -0.84 21.77 -10.87
C GLU A 270 0.33 20.79 -11.08
N ILE A 271 0.28 19.93 -12.10
CA ILE A 271 1.43 19.09 -12.50
C ILE A 271 2.59 19.94 -13.01
N ARG A 272 2.32 20.94 -13.88
CA ARG A 272 3.36 21.88 -14.36
C ARG A 272 4.00 22.64 -13.19
N GLN A 273 3.18 23.05 -12.22
CA GLN A 273 3.69 23.70 -11.00
C GLN A 273 4.52 22.73 -10.16
N ALA A 274 4.12 21.46 -10.02
CA ALA A 274 4.90 20.45 -9.29
C ALA A 274 6.30 20.25 -9.90
N ILE A 275 6.38 20.15 -11.22
CA ILE A 275 7.66 20.05 -11.96
C ILE A 275 8.52 21.28 -11.74
N THR A 276 7.92 22.48 -11.83
CA THR A 276 8.62 23.75 -11.60
C THR A 276 9.18 23.84 -10.18
N ASP A 277 8.38 23.49 -9.19
CA ASP A 277 8.76 23.54 -7.78
C ASP A 277 9.88 22.54 -7.47
N PHE A 278 9.78 21.31 -8.01
CA PHE A 278 10.84 20.32 -7.89
C PHE A 278 12.16 20.81 -8.50
N ASN A 279 12.14 21.29 -9.75
CA ASN A 279 13.32 21.76 -10.43
C ASN A 279 13.95 23.01 -9.77
N SER A 280 13.19 23.76 -8.99
CA SER A 280 13.68 24.92 -8.23
C SER A 280 14.10 24.59 -6.80
N GLY A 281 14.15 23.31 -6.41
CA GLY A 281 14.61 22.84 -5.09
C GLY A 281 13.60 23.05 -3.95
N ARG A 282 12.33 23.32 -4.26
CA ARG A 282 11.31 23.59 -3.21
C ARG A 282 10.89 22.36 -2.41
N PHE A 283 11.29 21.16 -2.82
CA PHE A 283 11.01 19.93 -2.05
C PHE A 283 12.06 19.68 -0.98
N GLY A 284 13.05 20.60 -0.83
CA GLY A 284 14.13 20.50 0.14
C GLY A 284 15.21 19.50 -0.27
N ASP A 285 16.07 19.17 0.67
CA ASP A 285 17.18 18.23 0.49
C ASP A 285 17.11 17.17 1.60
N ILE A 286 17.50 15.93 1.29
CA ILE A 286 17.63 14.89 2.30
C ILE A 286 18.92 15.18 3.09
N PRO A 287 18.84 15.35 4.43
CA PRO A 287 20.03 15.59 5.25
C PRO A 287 21.07 14.48 5.07
N ALA A 288 22.34 14.84 5.13
CA ALA A 288 23.41 13.83 5.15
C ALA A 288 23.24 12.88 6.34
N PRO A 289 23.64 11.59 6.21
CA PRO A 289 23.53 10.60 7.29
C PRO A 289 24.40 10.94 8.49
#